data_0df7e79b9156327084a156c67c60476d
#
_entry.id   0df7e79b9156327084a156c67c60476d
#
_cell.length_a   1.000
_cell.length_b   1.000
_cell.length_c   1.000
_cell.angle_alpha   90.00
_cell.angle_beta   90.00
_cell.angle_gamma   90.00
#
_symmetry.space_group_name_H-M   'P 1'
#
loop_
_entity.id
_entity.type
_entity.pdbx_description
1 polymer ?
#
loop_
_entity_poly.entity_id
_entity_poly.type
_entity_poly.pdbx_seq_one_letter_code
_entity_poly.pdbx_strand_id
1 'polypeptide(L)'
;MRLMSKLLIGTAMAAALCMPAAAKDLNKIGISVGLLGNPFFVATIKGIEDRAKEINPNVEVISVSADYDLNKQVSQIDSFIAAGVDIIMLNAVDAKAIAPAVKKAEAAGVVVAAFDVSAPGANVTVMTNNVKAGEEACNYIAEKLGGKGDVVIINGPASSSILDRVQGCKEALGKHADIKILSDDQNGQGSREGGLAVMQGLLTRFDKIDAVFAINDPTAIGAELAAKQLNRSEFIITAVDGAPDIEKSLASGNSMIKASASQDPYVMAGQALKLGVDVLNGNKPAEPIVLLDPQLITADNVKDYKGWTAAR
;
A
#
# COMPACT_ATOMS: atom_id res chain seq x y z
N MET A 1 2.68 -52.38 73.82
CA MET A 1 3.14 -51.03 73.53
C MET A 1 3.43 -50.90 72.03
N ARG A 2 2.58 -50.23 71.25
CA ARG A 2 2.71 -50.04 69.80
C ARG A 2 3.18 -48.64 69.53
N LEU A 3 4.39 -48.50 68.93
CA LEU A 3 4.89 -47.25 68.41
C LEU A 3 4.21 -46.96 67.03
N MET A 4 3.51 -45.85 66.96
CA MET A 4 3.00 -45.31 65.68
C MET A 4 4.01 -44.35 65.09
N SER A 5 4.64 -44.72 63.99
CA SER A 5 5.48 -43.85 63.18
C SER A 5 4.58 -42.92 62.34
N LYS A 6 4.66 -41.62 62.49
CA LYS A 6 4.01 -40.61 61.66
C LYS A 6 4.92 -40.30 60.46
N LEU A 7 4.45 -40.67 59.25
CA LEU A 7 5.05 -40.34 57.99
C LEU A 7 4.60 -38.91 57.61
N LEU A 8 5.50 -37.96 57.64
CA LEU A 8 5.28 -36.62 57.09
C LEU A 8 5.55 -36.65 55.59
N ILE A 9 4.47 -36.55 54.79
CA ILE A 9 4.56 -36.33 53.33
C ILE A 9 4.70 -34.84 53.12
N GLY A 10 5.91 -34.37 52.80
CA GLY A 10 6.19 -33.00 52.37
C GLY A 10 5.73 -32.80 50.92
N THR A 11 4.69 -32.01 50.71
CA THR A 11 4.23 -31.59 49.38
C THR A 11 5.20 -30.48 48.90
N ALA A 12 6.12 -30.80 48.01
CA ALA A 12 6.94 -29.82 47.29
C ALA A 12 6.06 -29.12 46.27
N MET A 13 5.66 -27.90 46.53
CA MET A 13 4.93 -27.00 45.63
C MET A 13 5.95 -26.48 44.63
N ALA A 14 5.97 -27.04 43.41
CA ALA A 14 6.78 -26.52 42.28
C ALA A 14 6.16 -25.19 41.82
N ALA A 15 6.75 -24.08 42.27
CA ALA A 15 6.47 -22.77 41.72
C ALA A 15 7.07 -22.73 40.31
N ALA A 16 6.18 -22.87 39.28
CA ALA A 16 6.56 -22.60 37.91
C ALA A 16 6.85 -21.10 37.81
N LEU A 17 8.14 -20.74 37.77
CA LEU A 17 8.60 -19.42 37.41
C LEU A 17 8.19 -19.16 35.96
N CYS A 18 7.08 -18.42 35.74
CA CYS A 18 6.83 -17.75 34.48
C CYS A 18 7.95 -16.72 34.25
N MET A 19 9.05 -17.14 33.63
CA MET A 19 10.02 -16.16 33.10
C MET A 19 9.30 -15.36 32.02
N PRO A 20 9.31 -14.02 32.08
CA PRO A 20 8.87 -13.22 30.95
C PRO A 20 9.73 -13.64 29.76
N ALA A 21 9.11 -13.97 28.62
CA ALA A 21 9.85 -14.18 27.38
C ALA A 21 10.68 -12.92 27.12
N ALA A 22 11.99 -13.06 27.07
CA ALA A 22 12.87 -11.95 26.71
C ALA A 22 12.43 -11.44 25.34
N ALA A 23 12.29 -10.11 25.21
CA ALA A 23 12.02 -9.51 23.91
C ALA A 23 13.12 -9.96 22.93
N LYS A 24 12.71 -10.41 21.74
CA LYS A 24 13.65 -10.84 20.71
C LYS A 24 14.18 -9.58 20.02
N ASP A 25 15.49 -9.39 20.04
CA ASP A 25 16.11 -8.26 19.36
C ASP A 25 15.85 -8.34 17.83
N LEU A 26 15.55 -7.20 17.22
CA LEU A 26 15.47 -7.05 15.79
C LEU A 26 16.89 -6.89 15.23
N ASN A 27 17.48 -7.91 14.65
CA ASN A 27 18.86 -7.89 14.17
C ASN A 27 18.94 -7.79 12.64
N LYS A 28 18.02 -8.42 11.92
CA LYS A 28 18.08 -8.49 10.46
C LYS A 28 16.70 -8.44 9.82
N ILE A 29 16.55 -7.61 8.78
CA ILE A 29 15.32 -7.42 8.00
C ILE A 29 15.60 -7.70 6.53
N GLY A 30 14.72 -8.49 5.89
CA GLY A 30 14.66 -8.61 4.43
C GLY A 30 13.50 -7.77 3.89
N ILE A 31 13.74 -6.94 2.88
CA ILE A 31 12.71 -6.13 2.21
C ILE A 31 12.62 -6.58 0.75
N SER A 32 11.44 -7.05 0.32
CA SER A 32 11.15 -7.37 -1.08
C SER A 32 10.04 -6.46 -1.60
N VAL A 33 10.35 -5.68 -2.64
CA VAL A 33 9.45 -4.72 -3.29
C VAL A 33 9.36 -4.97 -4.79
N GLY A 34 8.33 -4.40 -5.43
CA GLY A 34 8.12 -4.54 -6.85
C GLY A 34 9.27 -3.97 -7.69
N LEU A 35 9.73 -2.73 -7.43
CA LEU A 35 10.79 -2.08 -8.20
C LEU A 35 11.53 -1.02 -7.37
N LEU A 36 12.81 -1.24 -7.05
CA LEU A 36 13.61 -0.35 -6.19
C LEU A 36 13.70 1.11 -6.69
N GLY A 37 13.68 1.34 -7.99
CA GLY A 37 13.76 2.69 -8.57
C GLY A 37 12.45 3.47 -8.57
N ASN A 38 11.32 2.87 -8.17
CA ASN A 38 10.05 3.57 -8.09
C ASN A 38 10.03 4.48 -6.85
N PRO A 39 9.65 5.78 -6.97
CA PRO A 39 9.59 6.71 -5.85
C PRO A 39 8.75 6.24 -4.66
N PHE A 40 7.68 5.49 -4.91
CA PHE A 40 6.86 4.89 -3.87
C PHE A 40 7.69 3.92 -3.00
N PHE A 41 8.43 3.02 -3.64
CA PHE A 41 9.25 2.05 -2.89
C PHE A 41 10.49 2.69 -2.27
N VAL A 42 11.03 3.76 -2.85
CA VAL A 42 12.08 4.56 -2.18
C VAL A 42 11.57 5.12 -0.85
N ALA A 43 10.35 5.67 -0.83
CA ALA A 43 9.75 6.20 0.39
C ALA A 43 9.41 5.09 1.41
N THR A 44 8.88 3.93 0.96
CA THR A 44 8.59 2.80 1.86
C THR A 44 9.86 2.25 2.49
N ILE A 45 10.92 2.03 1.71
CA ILE A 45 12.20 1.51 2.22
C ILE A 45 12.80 2.47 3.25
N LYS A 46 12.77 3.78 2.94
CA LYS A 46 13.23 4.79 3.91
C LYS A 46 12.44 4.72 5.22
N GLY A 47 11.11 4.58 5.17
CA GLY A 47 10.26 4.44 6.36
C GLY A 47 10.60 3.20 7.18
N ILE A 48 10.91 2.07 6.52
CA ILE A 48 11.35 0.85 7.18
C ILE A 48 12.73 1.05 7.82
N GLU A 49 13.71 1.59 7.08
CA GLU A 49 15.08 1.77 7.56
C GLU A 49 15.15 2.74 8.76
N ASP A 50 14.44 3.87 8.69
CA ASP A 50 14.40 4.83 9.78
C ASP A 50 13.78 4.19 11.02
N ARG A 51 12.64 3.52 10.89
CA ARG A 51 12.00 2.81 12.00
C ARG A 51 12.86 1.68 12.55
N ALA A 52 13.54 0.93 11.69
CA ALA A 52 14.43 -0.15 12.09
C ALA A 52 15.61 0.38 12.95
N LYS A 53 16.22 1.47 12.52
CA LYS A 53 17.33 2.12 13.26
C LYS A 53 16.89 2.73 14.59
N GLU A 54 15.66 3.22 14.70
CA GLU A 54 15.09 3.67 15.99
C GLU A 54 14.98 2.50 16.98
N ILE A 55 14.67 1.29 16.49
CA ILE A 55 14.51 0.08 17.32
C ILE A 55 15.88 -0.51 17.65
N ASN A 56 16.73 -0.71 16.66
CA ASN A 56 18.10 -1.18 16.81
C ASN A 56 19.03 -0.44 15.82
N PRO A 57 19.90 0.47 16.30
CA PRO A 57 20.84 1.19 15.43
C PRO A 57 21.79 0.29 14.62
N ASN A 58 21.99 -0.95 15.05
CA ASN A 58 22.87 -1.93 14.41
C ASN A 58 22.13 -2.94 13.54
N VAL A 59 20.84 -2.75 13.27
CA VAL A 59 20.04 -3.67 12.43
C VAL A 59 20.59 -3.76 11.02
N GLU A 60 20.71 -4.99 10.52
CA GLU A 60 21.04 -5.24 9.11
C GLU A 60 19.77 -5.20 8.27
N VAL A 61 19.78 -4.41 7.20
CA VAL A 61 18.64 -4.30 6.27
C VAL A 61 19.08 -4.70 4.87
N ILE A 62 18.39 -5.68 4.27
CA ILE A 62 18.63 -6.19 2.93
C ILE A 62 17.42 -5.85 2.07
N SER A 63 17.56 -4.94 1.10
CA SER A 63 16.48 -4.53 0.19
C SER A 63 16.72 -5.10 -1.21
N VAL A 64 15.69 -5.73 -1.79
CA VAL A 64 15.78 -6.35 -3.13
C VAL A 64 14.56 -6.00 -3.99
N SER A 65 14.77 -5.96 -5.31
CA SER A 65 13.74 -5.76 -6.33
C SER A 65 13.25 -7.11 -6.87
N ALA A 66 11.95 -7.34 -6.79
CA ALA A 66 11.33 -8.50 -7.44
C ALA A 66 11.08 -8.27 -8.95
N ASP A 67 11.21 -7.02 -9.44
CA ASP A 67 10.94 -6.63 -10.83
C ASP A 67 9.53 -7.07 -11.31
N TYR A 68 8.58 -7.09 -10.38
CA TYR A 68 7.21 -7.60 -10.57
C TYR A 68 7.17 -9.07 -11.03
N ASP A 69 8.22 -9.86 -10.80
CA ASP A 69 8.31 -11.30 -11.07
C ASP A 69 8.05 -12.12 -9.80
N LEU A 70 6.96 -12.89 -9.80
CA LEU A 70 6.59 -13.74 -8.67
C LEU A 70 7.65 -14.81 -8.35
N ASN A 71 8.24 -15.45 -9.36
CA ASN A 71 9.24 -16.51 -9.13
C ASN A 71 10.50 -15.92 -8.50
N LYS A 72 10.89 -14.72 -8.94
CA LYS A 72 11.99 -13.98 -8.34
C LYS A 72 11.67 -13.62 -6.88
N GLN A 73 10.45 -13.15 -6.59
CA GLN A 73 10.04 -12.81 -5.23
C GLN A 73 10.02 -14.04 -4.31
N VAL A 74 9.51 -15.18 -4.77
CA VAL A 74 9.56 -16.46 -4.03
C VAL A 74 10.99 -16.84 -3.70
N SER A 75 11.92 -16.75 -4.67
CA SER A 75 13.34 -17.04 -4.47
C SER A 75 14.01 -16.08 -3.47
N GLN A 76 13.57 -14.82 -3.44
CA GLN A 76 14.03 -13.83 -2.46
C GLN A 76 13.58 -14.18 -1.05
N ILE A 77 12.31 -14.58 -0.87
CA ILE A 77 11.78 -15.05 0.42
C ILE A 77 12.58 -16.25 0.92
N ASP A 78 12.89 -17.21 0.04
CA ASP A 78 13.73 -18.36 0.39
C ASP A 78 15.14 -17.95 0.82
N SER A 79 15.73 -16.97 0.14
CA SER A 79 17.03 -16.41 0.49
C SER A 79 17.01 -15.69 1.84
N PHE A 80 15.97 -14.96 2.16
CA PHE A 80 15.78 -14.30 3.46
C PHE A 80 15.65 -15.32 4.59
N ILE A 81 14.88 -16.40 4.37
CA ILE A 81 14.77 -17.51 5.34
C ILE A 81 16.17 -18.11 5.60
N ALA A 82 16.91 -18.41 4.54
CA ALA A 82 18.26 -18.98 4.63
C ALA A 82 19.26 -18.02 5.30
N ALA A 83 19.11 -16.71 5.10
CA ALA A 83 19.92 -15.66 5.72
C ALA A 83 19.55 -15.41 7.20
N GLY A 84 18.50 -16.06 7.71
CA GLY A 84 18.06 -15.94 9.10
C GLY A 84 17.55 -14.54 9.44
N VAL A 85 16.78 -13.91 8.55
CA VAL A 85 16.14 -12.62 8.88
C VAL A 85 15.07 -12.81 9.96
N ASP A 86 14.91 -11.82 10.83
CA ASP A 86 13.86 -11.83 11.85
C ASP A 86 12.50 -11.49 11.27
N ILE A 87 12.49 -10.52 10.33
CA ILE A 87 11.28 -10.02 9.67
C ILE A 87 11.51 -9.91 8.16
N ILE A 88 10.53 -10.34 7.39
CA ILE A 88 10.39 -10.03 5.97
C ILE A 88 9.35 -8.92 5.81
N MET A 89 9.79 -7.76 5.30
CA MET A 89 8.93 -6.68 4.85
C MET A 89 8.55 -6.96 3.40
N LEU A 90 7.27 -7.21 3.13
CA LEU A 90 6.81 -7.73 1.85
C LEU A 90 5.80 -6.80 1.17
N ASN A 91 6.16 -6.28 -0.02
CA ASN A 91 5.20 -5.79 -0.98
C ASN A 91 4.95 -6.88 -2.02
N ALA A 92 3.85 -7.61 -1.89
CA ALA A 92 3.58 -8.77 -2.72
C ALA A 92 3.32 -8.39 -4.19
N VAL A 93 4.05 -8.98 -5.13
CA VAL A 93 3.84 -8.75 -6.57
C VAL A 93 2.59 -9.47 -7.10
N ASP A 94 2.14 -10.52 -6.43
CA ASP A 94 0.85 -11.18 -6.64
C ASP A 94 0.23 -11.52 -5.29
N ALA A 95 -0.88 -10.87 -4.98
CA ALA A 95 -1.54 -10.97 -3.68
C ALA A 95 -2.10 -12.37 -3.35
N LYS A 96 -2.28 -13.25 -4.32
CA LYS A 96 -2.80 -14.61 -4.11
C LYS A 96 -1.69 -15.66 -4.22
N ALA A 97 -0.90 -15.57 -5.28
CA ALA A 97 0.10 -16.59 -5.58
C ALA A 97 1.31 -16.57 -4.63
N ILE A 98 1.53 -15.46 -3.88
CA ILE A 98 2.61 -15.37 -2.88
C ILE A 98 2.34 -16.20 -1.60
N ALA A 99 1.10 -16.57 -1.32
CA ALA A 99 0.69 -17.19 -0.06
C ALA A 99 1.51 -18.45 0.34
N PRO A 100 1.90 -19.37 -0.57
CA PRO A 100 2.75 -20.51 -0.19
C PRO A 100 4.13 -20.09 0.33
N ALA A 101 4.74 -19.06 -0.26
CA ALA A 101 6.04 -18.56 0.18
C ALA A 101 5.95 -17.85 1.54
N VAL A 102 4.87 -17.08 1.77
CA VAL A 102 4.57 -16.47 3.08
C VAL A 102 4.43 -17.56 4.15
N LYS A 103 3.62 -18.59 3.89
CA LYS A 103 3.45 -19.72 4.81
C LYS A 103 4.78 -20.46 5.11
N LYS A 104 5.66 -20.57 4.11
CA LYS A 104 6.99 -21.16 4.30
C LYS A 104 7.86 -20.32 5.23
N ALA A 105 7.83 -18.99 5.09
CA ALA A 105 8.55 -18.07 5.98
C ALA A 105 8.05 -18.17 7.42
N GLU A 106 6.74 -18.16 7.63
CA GLU A 106 6.13 -18.32 8.96
C GLU A 106 6.49 -19.68 9.59
N ALA A 107 6.46 -20.78 8.81
CA ALA A 107 6.84 -22.10 9.29
C ALA A 107 8.33 -22.19 9.68
N ALA A 108 9.18 -21.34 9.10
CA ALA A 108 10.59 -21.18 9.48
C ALA A 108 10.78 -20.23 10.70
N GLY A 109 9.70 -19.69 11.27
CA GLY A 109 9.76 -18.77 12.41
C GLY A 109 10.13 -17.34 12.05
N VAL A 110 10.06 -16.97 10.76
CA VAL A 110 10.27 -15.60 10.28
C VAL A 110 8.96 -14.86 10.26
N VAL A 111 8.91 -13.65 10.84
CA VAL A 111 7.74 -12.79 10.78
C VAL A 111 7.60 -12.20 9.37
N VAL A 112 6.39 -12.23 8.81
CA VAL A 112 6.09 -11.57 7.54
C VAL A 112 5.19 -10.38 7.80
N ALA A 113 5.70 -9.16 7.57
CA ALA A 113 4.96 -7.91 7.66
C ALA A 113 4.75 -7.36 6.24
N ALA A 114 3.52 -7.47 5.75
CA ALA A 114 3.15 -6.98 4.44
C ALA A 114 2.77 -5.49 4.51
N PHE A 115 2.98 -4.78 3.41
CA PHE A 115 2.54 -3.39 3.26
C PHE A 115 2.07 -3.11 1.84
N ASP A 116 1.18 -2.10 1.69
CA ASP A 116 0.60 -1.62 0.44
C ASP A 116 -0.35 -2.63 -0.25
N VAL A 117 0.07 -3.85 -0.41
CA VAL A 117 -0.69 -4.92 -1.07
C VAL A 117 -0.95 -6.06 -0.09
N SER A 118 -2.14 -6.65 -0.16
CA SER A 118 -2.50 -7.81 0.63
C SER A 118 -1.57 -9.00 0.35
N ALA A 119 -1.12 -9.67 1.41
CA ALA A 119 -0.34 -10.91 1.33
C ALA A 119 -0.96 -11.95 2.28
N PRO A 120 -1.82 -12.86 1.80
CA PRO A 120 -2.49 -13.84 2.63
C PRO A 120 -1.50 -14.72 3.40
N GLY A 121 -1.72 -14.83 4.70
CA GLY A 121 -0.84 -15.52 5.63
C GLY A 121 0.21 -14.63 6.28
N ALA A 122 0.40 -13.38 5.87
CA ALA A 122 1.27 -12.44 6.57
C ALA A 122 0.78 -12.19 8.01
N ASN A 123 1.71 -12.04 8.94
CA ASN A 123 1.39 -11.82 10.36
C ASN A 123 0.70 -10.46 10.57
N VAL A 124 1.07 -9.48 9.76
CA VAL A 124 0.44 -8.15 9.70
C VAL A 124 0.45 -7.63 8.27
N THR A 125 -0.54 -6.80 7.94
CA THR A 125 -0.59 -6.05 6.68
C THR A 125 -1.01 -4.62 6.99
N VAL A 126 -0.23 -3.64 6.54
CA VAL A 126 -0.62 -2.22 6.61
C VAL A 126 -0.74 -1.68 5.20
N MET A 127 -1.89 -1.13 4.87
CA MET A 127 -2.14 -0.60 3.54
C MET A 127 -3.10 0.60 3.59
N THR A 128 -3.17 1.36 2.52
CA THR A 128 -4.16 2.43 2.37
C THR A 128 -5.56 1.83 2.30
N ASN A 129 -6.55 2.50 2.85
CA ASN A 129 -7.95 2.23 2.58
C ASN A 129 -8.27 2.61 1.12
N ASN A 130 -7.99 1.69 0.20
CA ASN A 130 -8.07 1.94 -1.23
C ASN A 130 -9.51 2.12 -1.73
N VAL A 131 -10.50 1.50 -1.09
CA VAL A 131 -11.91 1.77 -1.40
C VAL A 131 -12.22 3.23 -1.10
N LYS A 132 -11.85 3.72 0.08
CA LYS A 132 -12.04 5.11 0.47
C LYS A 132 -11.26 6.08 -0.44
N ALA A 133 -10.05 5.72 -0.87
CA ALA A 133 -9.27 6.55 -1.80
C ALA A 133 -9.98 6.73 -3.16
N GLY A 134 -10.51 5.65 -3.72
CA GLY A 134 -11.33 5.71 -4.93
C GLY A 134 -12.63 6.48 -4.72
N GLU A 135 -13.28 6.28 -3.57
CA GLU A 135 -14.49 7.01 -3.19
C GLU A 135 -14.24 8.52 -3.09
N GLU A 136 -13.20 8.96 -2.38
CA GLU A 136 -12.87 10.39 -2.22
C GLU A 136 -12.54 11.06 -3.56
N ALA A 137 -11.71 10.40 -4.40
CA ALA A 137 -11.36 10.92 -5.72
C ALA A 137 -12.58 11.07 -6.63
N CYS A 138 -13.53 10.14 -6.58
CA CYS A 138 -14.71 10.14 -7.43
C CYS A 138 -15.89 10.93 -6.84
N ASN A 139 -16.00 11.10 -5.53
CA ASN A 139 -16.89 12.07 -4.91
C ASN A 139 -16.51 13.50 -5.34
N TYR A 140 -15.19 13.80 -5.42
CA TYR A 140 -14.73 15.07 -5.96
C TYR A 140 -15.16 15.29 -7.42
N ILE A 141 -15.07 14.24 -8.27
CA ILE A 141 -15.60 14.29 -9.65
C ILE A 141 -17.10 14.62 -9.62
N ALA A 142 -17.88 13.86 -8.85
CA ALA A 142 -19.33 14.05 -8.79
C ALA A 142 -19.72 15.45 -8.32
N GLU A 143 -19.02 16.00 -7.31
CA GLU A 143 -19.20 17.37 -6.84
C GLU A 143 -18.90 18.39 -7.94
N LYS A 144 -17.76 18.29 -8.60
CA LYS A 144 -17.35 19.25 -9.65
C LYS A 144 -18.24 19.20 -10.89
N LEU A 145 -18.81 18.04 -11.19
CA LEU A 145 -19.77 17.86 -12.29
C LEU A 145 -21.22 18.20 -11.88
N GLY A 146 -21.48 18.52 -10.61
CA GLY A 146 -22.85 18.75 -10.13
C GLY A 146 -23.75 17.51 -10.25
N GLY A 147 -23.16 16.32 -10.15
CA GLY A 147 -23.85 15.03 -10.20
C GLY A 147 -24.29 14.56 -11.58
N LYS A 148 -23.78 15.16 -12.68
CA LYS A 148 -24.14 14.81 -14.06
C LYS A 148 -22.96 14.94 -15.01
N GLY A 149 -22.73 13.93 -15.86
CA GLY A 149 -21.70 13.98 -16.89
C GLY A 149 -21.18 12.61 -17.31
N ASP A 150 -20.25 12.64 -18.25
CA ASP A 150 -19.64 11.47 -18.85
C ASP A 150 -18.21 11.26 -18.28
N VAL A 151 -18.00 10.14 -17.61
CA VAL A 151 -16.75 9.84 -16.90
C VAL A 151 -16.06 8.61 -17.51
N VAL A 152 -14.74 8.62 -17.59
CA VAL A 152 -13.94 7.44 -17.91
C VAL A 152 -13.07 7.07 -16.72
N ILE A 153 -12.87 5.77 -16.51
CA ILE A 153 -11.95 5.21 -15.52
C ILE A 153 -10.79 4.56 -16.26
N ILE A 154 -9.58 5.06 -16.05
CA ILE A 154 -8.38 4.38 -16.54
C ILE A 154 -7.94 3.41 -15.46
N ASN A 155 -8.17 2.12 -15.72
CA ASN A 155 -7.87 1.01 -14.83
C ASN A 155 -6.37 0.64 -14.86
N GLY A 156 -5.97 -0.38 -14.12
CA GLY A 156 -4.60 -0.87 -14.03
C GLY A 156 -4.51 -2.39 -13.89
N PRO A 157 -3.34 -2.91 -13.50
CA PRO A 157 -3.18 -4.32 -13.15
C PRO A 157 -4.14 -4.75 -12.05
N ALA A 158 -4.55 -6.01 -12.06
CA ALA A 158 -5.54 -6.55 -11.10
C ALA A 158 -4.94 -6.82 -9.70
N SER A 159 -4.26 -5.84 -9.12
CA SER A 159 -3.84 -5.87 -7.72
C SER A 159 -5.01 -5.49 -6.80
N SER A 160 -4.96 -5.91 -5.54
CA SER A 160 -6.02 -5.60 -4.57
C SER A 160 -6.25 -4.10 -4.43
N SER A 161 -5.19 -3.31 -4.34
CA SER A 161 -5.26 -1.86 -4.22
C SER A 161 -5.99 -1.20 -5.40
N ILE A 162 -5.74 -1.66 -6.63
CA ILE A 162 -6.36 -1.10 -7.84
C ILE A 162 -7.84 -1.50 -7.93
N LEU A 163 -8.15 -2.76 -7.66
CA LEU A 163 -9.54 -3.25 -7.66
C LEU A 163 -10.39 -2.47 -6.64
N ASP A 164 -9.85 -2.24 -5.45
CA ASP A 164 -10.52 -1.49 -4.38
C ASP A 164 -10.74 -0.02 -4.76
N ARG A 165 -9.74 0.64 -5.38
CA ARG A 165 -9.87 2.03 -5.88
C ARG A 165 -10.97 2.15 -6.92
N VAL A 166 -11.02 1.23 -7.89
CA VAL A 166 -12.07 1.21 -8.92
C VAL A 166 -13.43 0.93 -8.31
N GLN A 167 -13.51 0.01 -7.34
CA GLN A 167 -14.74 -0.26 -6.60
C GLN A 167 -15.25 1.01 -5.91
N GLY A 168 -14.44 1.66 -5.08
CA GLY A 168 -14.83 2.87 -4.35
C GLY A 168 -15.25 4.00 -5.29
N CYS A 169 -14.54 4.17 -6.42
CA CYS A 169 -14.93 5.15 -7.45
C CYS A 169 -16.31 4.84 -8.04
N LYS A 170 -16.57 3.59 -8.43
CA LYS A 170 -17.88 3.18 -8.98
C LYS A 170 -19.01 3.35 -7.97
N GLU A 171 -18.75 3.03 -6.71
CA GLU A 171 -19.72 3.24 -5.62
C GLU A 171 -20.04 4.72 -5.41
N ALA A 172 -19.04 5.59 -5.50
CA ALA A 172 -19.23 7.05 -5.39
C ALA A 172 -20.06 7.59 -6.56
N LEU A 173 -19.65 7.30 -7.80
CA LEU A 173 -20.32 7.76 -9.01
C LEU A 173 -21.73 7.18 -9.14
N GLY A 174 -21.94 5.93 -8.72
CA GLY A 174 -23.23 5.24 -8.75
C GLY A 174 -24.33 5.87 -7.88
N LYS A 175 -23.96 6.76 -6.95
CA LYS A 175 -24.93 7.56 -6.16
C LYS A 175 -25.61 8.65 -7.01
N HIS A 176 -25.12 8.92 -8.23
CA HIS A 176 -25.58 9.97 -9.13
C HIS A 176 -26.10 9.40 -10.44
N ALA A 177 -27.43 9.33 -10.59
CA ALA A 177 -28.09 8.67 -11.73
C ALA A 177 -27.76 9.30 -13.10
N ASP A 178 -27.37 10.57 -13.12
CA ASP A 178 -27.02 11.32 -14.34
C ASP A 178 -25.52 11.29 -14.67
N ILE A 179 -24.70 10.60 -13.88
CA ILE A 179 -23.29 10.31 -14.21
C ILE A 179 -23.23 8.99 -14.97
N LYS A 180 -22.57 9.00 -16.13
CA LYS A 180 -22.37 7.81 -16.97
C LYS A 180 -20.89 7.45 -17.02
N ILE A 181 -20.57 6.21 -16.67
CA ILE A 181 -19.23 5.66 -16.88
C ILE A 181 -19.15 5.12 -18.30
N LEU A 182 -18.41 5.82 -19.17
CA LEU A 182 -18.26 5.47 -20.59
C LEU A 182 -17.29 4.29 -20.84
N SER A 183 -16.28 4.18 -19.98
CA SER A 183 -15.26 3.12 -20.02
C SER A 183 -14.63 2.95 -18.64
N ASP A 184 -14.35 1.68 -18.26
CA ASP A 184 -13.73 1.32 -16.98
C ASP A 184 -12.85 0.07 -17.08
N ASP A 185 -12.60 -0.42 -18.29
CA ASP A 185 -11.92 -1.68 -18.59
C ASP A 185 -10.51 -1.50 -19.19
N GLN A 186 -10.12 -0.27 -19.52
CA GLN A 186 -8.84 0.01 -20.17
C GLN A 186 -7.69 0.04 -19.17
N ASN A 187 -6.70 -0.85 -19.36
CA ASN A 187 -5.57 -1.02 -18.45
C ASN A 187 -4.40 -0.09 -18.82
N GLY A 188 -4.22 0.99 -18.04
CA GLY A 188 -3.09 1.92 -18.12
C GLY A 188 -1.81 1.42 -17.42
N GLN A 189 -1.76 0.16 -16.99
CA GLN A 189 -0.60 -0.50 -16.39
C GLN A 189 -0.04 0.21 -15.13
N GLY A 190 -0.80 1.14 -14.54
CA GLY A 190 -0.35 1.96 -13.42
C GLY A 190 0.86 2.84 -13.76
N SER A 191 1.09 3.12 -15.04
CA SER A 191 2.27 3.83 -15.54
C SER A 191 1.89 5.08 -16.34
N ARG A 192 2.86 5.99 -16.50
CA ARG A 192 2.69 7.21 -17.30
C ARG A 192 2.47 6.88 -18.78
N GLU A 193 3.26 5.94 -19.31
CA GLU A 193 3.18 5.49 -20.70
C GLU A 193 1.84 4.81 -20.98
N GLY A 194 1.40 3.94 -20.06
CA GLY A 194 0.11 3.26 -20.18
C GLY A 194 -1.07 4.23 -20.08
N GLY A 195 -1.02 5.18 -19.16
CA GLY A 195 -2.02 6.24 -19.04
C GLY A 195 -2.13 7.10 -20.30
N LEU A 196 -0.98 7.46 -20.90
CA LEU A 196 -0.93 8.20 -22.16
C LEU A 196 -1.58 7.39 -23.29
N ALA A 197 -1.18 6.14 -23.50
CA ALA A 197 -1.68 5.29 -24.58
C ALA A 197 -3.19 5.04 -24.46
N VAL A 198 -3.66 4.72 -23.25
CA VAL A 198 -5.09 4.49 -22.99
C VAL A 198 -5.89 5.77 -23.24
N MET A 199 -5.43 6.91 -22.71
CA MET A 199 -6.17 8.17 -22.88
C MET A 199 -6.22 8.62 -24.33
N GLN A 200 -5.17 8.44 -25.12
CA GLN A 200 -5.22 8.71 -26.57
C GLN A 200 -6.34 7.90 -27.26
N GLY A 201 -6.48 6.63 -26.91
CA GLY A 201 -7.56 5.77 -27.41
C GLY A 201 -8.95 6.25 -26.97
N LEU A 202 -9.10 6.62 -25.70
CA LEU A 202 -10.37 7.11 -25.16
C LEU A 202 -10.78 8.46 -25.79
N LEU A 203 -9.84 9.39 -25.98
CA LEU A 203 -10.09 10.68 -26.64
C LEU A 203 -10.42 10.55 -28.12
N THR A 204 -9.95 9.47 -28.77
CA THR A 204 -10.34 9.14 -30.16
C THR A 204 -11.74 8.51 -30.20
N ARG A 205 -12.10 7.72 -29.19
CA ARG A 205 -13.38 7.00 -29.13
C ARG A 205 -14.55 7.88 -28.70
N PHE A 206 -14.30 8.85 -27.81
CA PHE A 206 -15.35 9.68 -27.23
C PHE A 206 -15.13 11.16 -27.55
N ASP A 207 -16.07 11.74 -28.26
CA ASP A 207 -16.06 13.17 -28.62
C ASP A 207 -16.15 14.08 -27.39
N LYS A 208 -16.81 13.59 -26.33
CA LYS A 208 -16.96 14.30 -25.07
C LYS A 208 -16.63 13.40 -23.88
N ILE A 209 -15.83 13.92 -22.97
CA ILE A 209 -15.54 13.37 -21.65
C ILE A 209 -15.63 14.57 -20.68
N ASP A 210 -16.30 14.42 -19.52
CA ASP A 210 -16.38 15.47 -18.50
C ASP A 210 -15.40 15.27 -17.35
N ALA A 211 -15.03 14.01 -17.06
CA ALA A 211 -14.00 13.71 -16.06
C ALA A 211 -13.29 12.37 -16.31
N VAL A 212 -12.11 12.25 -15.77
CA VAL A 212 -11.27 11.05 -15.77
C VAL A 212 -10.89 10.69 -14.34
N PHE A 213 -11.17 9.46 -13.93
CA PHE A 213 -10.50 8.86 -12.78
C PHE A 213 -9.36 7.98 -13.26
N ALA A 214 -8.14 8.27 -12.83
CA ALA A 214 -6.97 7.43 -13.05
C ALA A 214 -6.61 6.73 -11.75
N ILE A 215 -6.37 5.42 -11.81
CA ILE A 215 -6.15 4.59 -10.61
C ILE A 215 -4.95 5.02 -9.78
N ASN A 216 -4.01 5.75 -10.36
CA ASN A 216 -2.87 6.32 -9.67
C ASN A 216 -2.31 7.57 -10.37
N ASP A 217 -1.43 8.28 -9.70
CA ASP A 217 -0.83 9.53 -10.16
C ASP A 217 -0.02 9.39 -11.46
N PRO A 218 0.84 8.38 -11.66
CA PRO A 218 1.53 8.19 -12.93
C PRO A 218 0.58 8.08 -14.12
N THR A 219 -0.50 7.30 -13.98
CA THR A 219 -1.54 7.15 -15.00
C THR A 219 -2.25 8.48 -15.30
N ALA A 220 -2.54 9.29 -14.27
CA ALA A 220 -3.15 10.62 -14.44
C ALA A 220 -2.25 11.58 -15.20
N ILE A 221 -0.95 11.60 -14.90
CA ILE A 221 0.03 12.43 -15.62
C ILE A 221 0.11 12.01 -17.09
N GLY A 222 0.08 10.71 -17.38
CA GLY A 222 0.02 10.19 -18.74
C GLY A 222 -1.25 10.61 -19.47
N ALA A 223 -2.40 10.53 -18.81
CA ALA A 223 -3.68 10.96 -19.36
C ALA A 223 -3.70 12.47 -19.67
N GLU A 224 -3.18 13.30 -18.77
CA GLU A 224 -3.05 14.74 -19.02
C GLU A 224 -2.14 15.03 -20.20
N LEU A 225 -1.03 14.31 -20.35
CA LEU A 225 -0.14 14.46 -21.49
C LEU A 225 -0.82 14.11 -22.83
N ALA A 226 -1.59 13.03 -22.88
CA ALA A 226 -2.40 12.66 -24.05
C ALA A 226 -3.40 13.75 -24.43
N ALA A 227 -4.08 14.31 -23.43
CA ALA A 227 -5.04 15.40 -23.63
C ALA A 227 -4.35 16.66 -24.23
N LYS A 228 -3.21 17.05 -23.69
CA LYS A 228 -2.42 18.17 -24.22
C LYS A 228 -1.94 17.95 -25.66
N GLN A 229 -1.51 16.72 -26.00
CA GLN A 229 -1.10 16.36 -27.36
C GLN A 229 -2.25 16.46 -28.37
N LEU A 230 -3.47 16.15 -27.95
CA LEU A 230 -4.67 16.17 -28.78
C LEU A 230 -5.47 17.49 -28.66
N ASN A 231 -4.93 18.49 -27.95
CA ASN A 231 -5.56 19.79 -27.69
C ASN A 231 -6.96 19.66 -27.05
N ARG A 232 -7.15 18.66 -26.17
CA ARG A 232 -8.37 18.41 -25.39
C ARG A 232 -8.14 18.91 -23.96
N SER A 233 -9.04 19.74 -23.44
CA SER A 233 -8.90 20.33 -22.08
C SER A 233 -10.25 20.55 -21.38
N GLU A 234 -11.31 19.97 -21.88
CA GLU A 234 -12.67 20.17 -21.41
C GLU A 234 -13.05 19.35 -20.16
N PHE A 235 -12.16 18.51 -19.65
CA PHE A 235 -12.43 17.60 -18.53
C PHE A 235 -11.46 17.81 -17.37
N ILE A 236 -11.84 17.30 -16.21
CA ILE A 236 -10.96 17.22 -15.04
C ILE A 236 -10.42 15.80 -14.86
N ILE A 237 -9.27 15.68 -14.20
CA ILE A 237 -8.66 14.39 -13.86
C ILE A 237 -8.53 14.31 -12.33
N THR A 238 -8.90 13.16 -11.75
CA THR A 238 -8.56 12.82 -10.37
C THR A 238 -7.77 11.52 -10.32
N ALA A 239 -7.00 11.34 -9.25
CA ALA A 239 -6.12 10.20 -9.10
C ALA A 239 -6.00 9.74 -7.64
N VAL A 240 -5.08 8.81 -7.41
CA VAL A 240 -4.67 8.35 -6.09
C VAL A 240 -3.14 8.32 -6.04
N ASP A 241 -2.55 8.62 -4.95
CA ASP A 241 -1.21 8.42 -4.39
C ASP A 241 -0.69 9.66 -3.65
N GLY A 242 -0.86 10.88 -4.16
CA GLY A 242 -0.24 12.09 -3.60
C GLY A 242 1.27 12.15 -3.86
N ALA A 243 1.71 11.68 -5.03
CA ALA A 243 3.12 11.64 -5.40
C ALA A 243 3.70 13.05 -5.66
N PRO A 244 5.04 13.24 -5.56
CA PRO A 244 5.66 14.57 -5.69
C PRO A 244 5.37 15.30 -7.01
N ASP A 245 5.12 14.58 -8.11
CA ASP A 245 4.77 15.21 -9.39
C ASP A 245 3.31 15.72 -9.39
N ILE A 246 2.42 15.06 -8.64
CA ILE A 246 1.05 15.54 -8.44
C ILE A 246 1.01 16.77 -7.54
N GLU A 247 1.83 16.83 -6.49
CA GLU A 247 1.96 18.04 -5.66
C GLU A 247 2.29 19.24 -6.53
N LYS A 248 3.27 19.10 -7.44
CA LYS A 248 3.65 20.16 -8.41
C LYS A 248 2.50 20.51 -9.36
N SER A 249 1.79 19.50 -9.87
CA SER A 249 0.66 19.68 -10.77
C SER A 249 -0.48 20.46 -10.11
N LEU A 250 -0.86 20.08 -8.90
CA LEU A 250 -1.90 20.76 -8.12
C LEU A 250 -1.49 22.19 -7.74
N ALA A 251 -0.23 22.38 -7.31
CA ALA A 251 0.29 23.69 -6.93
C ALA A 251 0.41 24.66 -8.12
N SER A 252 0.57 24.15 -9.35
CA SER A 252 0.74 24.98 -10.56
C SER A 252 -0.52 25.75 -10.97
N GLY A 253 -1.70 25.25 -10.59
CA GLY A 253 -3.01 25.77 -10.99
C GLY A 253 -3.39 25.55 -12.47
N ASN A 254 -2.44 25.11 -13.31
CA ASN A 254 -2.62 24.97 -14.76
C ASN A 254 -2.85 23.52 -15.21
N SER A 255 -2.88 22.56 -14.29
CA SER A 255 -3.11 21.16 -14.57
C SER A 255 -4.60 20.84 -14.69
N MET A 256 -4.95 19.87 -15.54
CA MET A 256 -6.27 19.27 -15.56
C MET A 256 -6.47 18.31 -14.38
N ILE A 257 -5.39 17.87 -13.74
CA ILE A 257 -5.45 17.08 -12.51
C ILE A 257 -5.87 18.02 -11.37
N LYS A 258 -7.01 17.71 -10.74
CA LYS A 258 -7.63 18.60 -9.74
C LYS A 258 -7.59 18.02 -8.33
N ALA A 259 -7.46 16.70 -8.20
CA ALA A 259 -7.35 16.05 -6.91
C ALA A 259 -6.60 14.73 -7.00
N SER A 260 -5.96 14.33 -5.91
CA SER A 260 -5.41 13.00 -5.70
C SER A 260 -5.69 12.56 -4.26
N ALA A 261 -6.23 11.37 -4.06
CA ALA A 261 -6.37 10.79 -2.72
C ALA A 261 -5.00 10.25 -2.27
N SER A 262 -4.38 10.92 -1.32
CA SER A 262 -3.00 10.63 -0.95
C SER A 262 -2.85 9.36 -0.12
N GLN A 263 -1.73 8.70 -0.26
CA GLN A 263 -1.23 7.68 0.66
C GLN A 263 0.12 8.13 1.23
N ASP A 264 0.50 7.55 2.38
CA ASP A 264 1.78 7.81 3.01
C ASP A 264 2.65 6.54 3.04
N PRO A 265 3.44 6.29 1.98
CA PRO A 265 4.25 5.07 1.88
C PRO A 265 5.29 4.95 3.00
N TYR A 266 5.85 6.07 3.46
CA TYR A 266 6.81 6.10 4.56
C TYR A 266 6.17 5.64 5.88
N VAL A 267 5.05 6.25 6.26
CA VAL A 267 4.33 5.90 7.49
C VAL A 267 3.78 4.48 7.41
N MET A 268 3.19 4.11 6.28
CA MET A 268 2.64 2.78 6.04
C MET A 268 3.66 1.68 6.31
N ALA A 269 4.82 1.76 5.66
CA ALA A 269 5.85 0.73 5.78
C ALA A 269 6.53 0.74 7.15
N GLY A 270 6.78 1.92 7.73
CA GLY A 270 7.29 2.04 9.09
C GLY A 270 6.34 1.47 10.16
N GLN A 271 5.02 1.64 9.96
CA GLN A 271 4.01 1.05 10.83
C GLN A 271 3.93 -0.46 10.67
N ALA A 272 4.03 -0.98 9.44
CA ALA A 272 4.08 -2.42 9.19
C ALA A 272 5.27 -3.07 9.91
N LEU A 273 6.46 -2.43 9.87
CA LEU A 273 7.63 -2.92 10.62
C LEU A 273 7.37 -2.89 12.13
N LYS A 274 6.82 -1.79 12.66
CA LYS A 274 6.52 -1.69 14.10
C LYS A 274 5.62 -2.84 14.55
N LEU A 275 4.54 -3.11 13.83
CA LEU A 275 3.63 -4.21 14.13
C LEU A 275 4.30 -5.59 13.94
N GLY A 276 5.18 -5.74 12.95
CA GLY A 276 5.99 -6.92 12.77
C GLY A 276 6.90 -7.19 13.98
N VAL A 277 7.51 -6.15 14.55
CA VAL A 277 8.31 -6.26 15.77
C VAL A 277 7.45 -6.62 16.99
N ASP A 278 6.25 -6.07 17.10
CA ASP A 278 5.30 -6.46 18.14
C ASP A 278 5.00 -7.97 18.05
N VAL A 279 4.78 -8.51 16.83
CA VAL A 279 4.60 -9.96 16.60
C VAL A 279 5.87 -10.75 16.95
N LEU A 280 7.07 -10.27 16.56
CA LEU A 280 8.34 -10.89 16.88
C LEU A 280 8.53 -11.07 18.40
N ASN A 281 7.99 -10.13 19.15
CA ASN A 281 7.98 -10.12 20.63
C ASN A 281 6.79 -10.87 21.26
N GLY A 282 6.02 -11.62 20.46
CA GLY A 282 4.89 -12.43 20.91
C GLY A 282 3.56 -11.65 21.08
N ASN A 283 3.53 -10.36 20.74
CA ASN A 283 2.35 -9.51 20.83
C ASN A 283 1.61 -9.52 19.49
N LYS A 284 0.67 -10.43 19.31
CA LYS A 284 -0.14 -10.48 18.09
C LYS A 284 -1.15 -9.32 18.09
N PRO A 285 -1.26 -8.56 16.97
CA PRO A 285 -2.27 -7.53 16.87
C PRO A 285 -3.68 -8.15 16.86
N ALA A 286 -4.65 -7.45 17.45
CA ALA A 286 -6.05 -7.86 17.42
C ALA A 286 -6.59 -7.91 15.98
N GLU A 287 -6.19 -6.93 15.18
CA GLU A 287 -6.50 -6.84 13.74
C GLU A 287 -5.20 -6.99 12.95
N PRO A 288 -5.03 -8.08 12.17
CA PRO A 288 -3.82 -8.29 11.39
C PRO A 288 -3.73 -7.38 10.16
N ILE A 289 -4.85 -6.76 9.76
CA ILE A 289 -4.90 -5.81 8.63
C ILE A 289 -5.22 -4.43 9.18
N VAL A 290 -4.35 -3.48 8.92
CA VAL A 290 -4.53 -2.07 9.29
C VAL A 290 -4.70 -1.25 8.02
N LEU A 291 -5.81 -0.53 7.93
CA LEU A 291 -6.11 0.39 6.84
C LEU A 291 -5.80 1.82 7.28
N LEU A 292 -4.96 2.51 6.51
CA LEU A 292 -4.67 3.93 6.67
C LEU A 292 -5.62 4.74 5.80
N ASP A 293 -6.33 5.68 6.39
CA ASP A 293 -7.22 6.55 5.64
C ASP A 293 -6.43 7.49 4.72
N PRO A 294 -6.84 7.64 3.46
CA PRO A 294 -6.28 8.62 2.55
C PRO A 294 -6.65 10.04 2.99
N GLN A 295 -5.95 11.03 2.44
CA GLN A 295 -6.33 12.43 2.48
C GLN A 295 -6.48 12.93 1.05
N LEU A 296 -7.65 13.47 0.71
CA LEU A 296 -7.82 14.08 -0.61
C LEU A 296 -7.02 15.39 -0.66
N ILE A 297 -6.06 15.46 -1.58
CA ILE A 297 -5.29 16.66 -1.86
C ILE A 297 -5.76 17.33 -3.14
N THR A 298 -5.88 18.66 -3.07
CA THR A 298 -6.34 19.54 -4.15
C THR A 298 -5.46 20.77 -4.20
N ALA A 299 -5.69 21.67 -5.15
CA ALA A 299 -4.99 22.97 -5.20
C ALA A 299 -5.19 23.80 -3.93
N ASP A 300 -6.31 23.61 -3.21
CA ASP A 300 -6.65 24.42 -2.03
C ASP A 300 -5.82 24.03 -0.81
N ASN A 301 -5.43 22.75 -0.67
CA ASN A 301 -4.76 22.22 0.52
C ASN A 301 -3.37 21.61 0.25
N VAL A 302 -2.91 21.55 -1.00
CA VAL A 302 -1.61 20.96 -1.34
C VAL A 302 -0.42 21.63 -0.64
N LYS A 303 -0.55 22.90 -0.24
CA LYS A 303 0.49 23.64 0.48
C LYS A 303 0.72 23.10 1.89
N ASP A 304 -0.30 22.53 2.50
CA ASP A 304 -0.25 21.96 3.86
C ASP A 304 -0.01 20.45 3.85
N TYR A 305 0.05 19.86 2.67
CA TYR A 305 0.28 18.43 2.50
C TYR A 305 1.72 18.06 2.78
N LYS A 306 1.92 17.10 3.68
CA LYS A 306 3.23 16.47 3.90
C LYS A 306 3.44 15.40 2.85
N GLY A 307 4.07 15.75 1.75
CA GLY A 307 4.40 14.83 0.67
C GLY A 307 5.40 13.74 1.07
N TRP A 308 5.63 12.81 0.17
CA TRP A 308 6.51 11.64 0.39
C TRP A 308 7.97 12.01 0.66
N THR A 309 8.41 13.19 0.22
CA THR A 309 9.79 13.69 0.37
C THR A 309 9.98 14.62 1.57
N ALA A 310 8.94 14.86 2.35
CA ALA A 310 9.05 15.70 3.54
C ALA A 310 10.05 15.13 4.56
N ALA A 311 10.80 16.01 5.20
CA ALA A 311 11.65 15.63 6.34
C ALA A 311 10.76 15.15 7.50
N ARG A 312 11.15 14.05 8.10
CA ARG A 312 10.40 13.38 9.19
C ARG A 312 11.32 12.95 10.32
#